data_f286b14deec5f7be3cafa416706d7a1a
#
_entry.id   f286b14deec5f7be3cafa416706d7a1a
#
_cell.length_a   1.000
_cell.length_b   1.000
_cell.length_c   1.000
_cell.angle_alpha   90.00
_cell.angle_beta   90.00
_cell.angle_gamma   90.00
#
_symmetry.space_group_name_H-M   'P 1'
#
loop_
_entity.id
_entity.type
_entity.pdbx_description
1 polymer ?
#
loop_
_entity_poly.entity_id
_entity_poly.type
_entity_poly.pdbx_seq_one_letter_code
_entity_poly.pdbx_strand_id
1 'polypeptide(L)'
;TFSLSKPFYGAERLRIGIRCKKNFTDDTVNLFNQFQQINRIGAGIGIELCKSFDTDYNFINFRDKQVKVCKELNIEPSDSVIFGLAKSDHEEFGDYDRGGSHHRVCISKLLGDCNKL
;
A
#
# COMPACT_ATOMS: atom_id res chain seq x y z
N THR A 1 -8.71 -5.48 9.03
CA THR A 1 -8.89 -4.34 8.11
C THR A 1 -7.82 -4.37 7.04
N PHE A 2 -8.20 -4.24 5.79
CA PHE A 2 -7.33 -4.24 4.63
C PHE A 2 -7.50 -2.92 3.89
N SER A 3 -6.40 -2.18 3.65
CA SER A 3 -6.42 -1.00 2.79
C SER A 3 -6.21 -1.41 1.34
N LEU A 4 -7.05 -0.98 0.43
CA LEU A 4 -6.89 -1.26 -1.01
C LEU A 4 -5.68 -0.54 -1.63
N SER A 5 -5.10 0.43 -0.95
CA SER A 5 -3.88 1.12 -1.43
C SER A 5 -2.63 0.24 -1.43
N LYS A 6 -2.66 -0.93 -0.81
CA LYS A 6 -1.50 -1.84 -0.75
C LYS A 6 -1.48 -2.85 -1.90
N PRO A 7 -2.59 -3.57 -2.18
CA PRO A 7 -2.63 -4.50 -3.31
C PRO A 7 -2.76 -3.80 -4.67
N PHE A 8 -3.23 -2.55 -4.73
CA PHE A 8 -3.42 -1.84 -5.99
C PHE A 8 -2.57 -0.58 -6.04
N TYR A 9 -1.52 -0.64 -6.85
CA TYR A 9 -0.64 0.49 -7.11
C TYR A 9 -1.44 1.65 -7.75
N GLY A 10 -1.23 2.86 -7.24
CA GLY A 10 -1.98 4.04 -7.67
C GLY A 10 -3.30 4.29 -6.93
N ALA A 11 -3.77 3.34 -6.11
CA ALA A 11 -5.01 3.47 -5.34
C ALA A 11 -4.85 4.19 -3.98
N GLU A 12 -3.69 4.76 -3.68
CA GLU A 12 -3.38 5.38 -2.39
C GLU A 12 -4.31 6.54 -2.04
N ARG A 13 -4.79 7.26 -3.06
CA ARG A 13 -5.68 8.40 -2.88
C ARG A 13 -7.14 8.04 -2.71
N LEU A 14 -7.54 6.82 -3.03
CA LEU A 14 -8.92 6.38 -2.84
C LEU A 14 -9.33 6.35 -1.37
N ARG A 15 -8.37 6.11 -0.45
CA ARG A 15 -8.59 6.05 0.99
C ARG A 15 -9.74 5.11 1.37
N ILE A 16 -9.80 3.98 0.69
CA ILE A 16 -10.82 2.94 0.87
C ILE A 16 -10.17 1.65 1.35
N GLY A 17 -10.90 0.86 2.09
CA GLY A 17 -10.45 -0.44 2.58
C GLY A 17 -11.62 -1.36 2.88
N ILE A 18 -11.30 -2.61 3.17
CA ILE A 18 -12.25 -3.65 3.55
C ILE A 18 -12.02 -3.98 5.02
N ARG A 19 -13.11 -4.05 5.79
CA ARG A 19 -13.09 -4.45 7.18
C ARG A 19 -13.90 -5.73 7.37
N CYS A 20 -13.23 -6.79 7.78
CA CYS A 20 -13.86 -8.06 8.13
C CYS A 20 -13.96 -8.17 9.66
N LYS A 21 -15.12 -8.54 10.18
CA LYS A 21 -15.36 -8.80 11.61
C LYS A 21 -15.98 -10.19 11.79
N LYS A 22 -15.53 -10.92 12.80
CA LYS A 22 -16.11 -12.20 13.17
C LYS A 22 -17.48 -12.01 13.81
N ASN A 23 -17.61 -11.00 14.67
CA ASN A 23 -18.85 -10.67 15.36
C ASN A 23 -19.27 -9.25 14.99
N PHE A 24 -20.57 -9.07 14.78
CA PHE A 24 -21.13 -7.73 14.62
C PHE A 24 -21.10 -7.02 15.97
N THR A 25 -20.52 -5.84 16.00
CA THR A 25 -20.58 -4.94 17.15
C THR A 25 -20.89 -3.55 16.65
N ASP A 26 -21.76 -2.85 17.35
CA ASP A 26 -22.02 -1.45 17.06
C ASP A 26 -20.78 -0.65 17.43
N ASP A 27 -20.21 -0.02 16.41
CA ASP A 27 -19.11 0.93 16.56
C ASP A 27 -19.31 2.09 15.57
N THR A 28 -18.55 3.15 15.77
CA THR A 28 -18.65 4.38 14.99
C THR A 28 -18.54 4.14 13.47
N VAL A 29 -17.70 3.20 13.04
CA VAL A 29 -17.52 2.89 11.61
C VAL A 29 -18.78 2.24 11.04
N ASN A 30 -19.39 1.27 11.79
CA ASN A 30 -20.62 0.65 11.37
C ASN A 30 -21.76 1.66 11.32
N LEU A 31 -21.84 2.54 12.31
CA LEU A 31 -22.85 3.59 12.38
C LEU A 31 -22.76 4.52 11.16
N PHE A 32 -21.57 5.03 10.84
CA PHE A 32 -21.39 5.87 9.67
C PHE A 32 -21.72 5.15 8.36
N ASN A 33 -21.40 3.86 8.25
CA ASN A 33 -21.76 3.06 7.08
C ASN A 33 -23.28 2.88 6.95
N GLN A 34 -24.00 2.68 8.05
CA GLN A 34 -25.48 2.60 8.06
C GLN A 34 -26.11 3.90 7.55
N PHE A 35 -25.56 5.05 7.91
CA PHE A 35 -26.01 6.36 7.40
C PHE A 35 -25.44 6.69 6.02
N GLN A 36 -24.81 5.74 5.33
CA GLN A 36 -24.20 5.93 4.00
C GLN A 36 -23.14 7.05 3.96
N GLN A 37 -22.53 7.36 5.09
CA GLN A 37 -21.44 8.34 5.19
C GLN A 37 -20.11 7.71 4.77
N ILE A 38 -20.05 7.23 3.53
CA ILE A 38 -18.86 6.62 2.93
C ILE A 38 -18.51 7.32 1.62
N ASN A 39 -17.26 7.25 1.23
CA ASN A 39 -16.85 7.68 -0.10
C ASN A 39 -17.36 6.69 -1.16
N ARG A 40 -18.58 6.92 -1.66
CA ARG A 40 -19.26 6.03 -2.62
C ARG A 40 -18.49 5.89 -3.93
N ILE A 41 -17.88 6.97 -4.41
CA ILE A 41 -17.05 6.94 -5.63
C ILE A 41 -15.81 6.07 -5.39
N GLY A 42 -15.09 6.31 -4.29
CA GLY A 42 -13.94 5.50 -3.91
C GLY A 42 -14.30 4.02 -3.70
N ALA A 43 -15.46 3.74 -3.08
CA ALA A 43 -15.95 2.37 -2.90
C ALA A 43 -16.26 1.70 -4.25
N GLY A 44 -16.93 2.41 -5.18
CA GLY A 44 -17.21 1.91 -6.54
C GLY A 44 -15.93 1.58 -7.29
N ILE A 45 -14.97 2.48 -7.33
CA ILE A 45 -13.66 2.24 -7.95
C ILE A 45 -12.95 1.06 -7.27
N GLY A 46 -12.97 0.97 -5.93
CA GLY A 46 -12.37 -0.13 -5.19
C GLY A 46 -12.98 -1.50 -5.55
N ILE A 47 -14.29 -1.57 -5.76
CA ILE A 47 -14.99 -2.78 -6.21
C ILE A 47 -14.52 -3.17 -7.62
N GLU A 48 -14.44 -2.22 -8.54
CA GLU A 48 -13.98 -2.50 -9.91
C GLU A 48 -12.52 -2.93 -9.95
N LEU A 49 -11.65 -2.36 -9.11
CA LEU A 49 -10.27 -2.82 -8.96
C LEU A 49 -10.22 -4.28 -8.49
N CYS A 50 -11.02 -4.65 -7.48
CA CYS A 50 -11.07 -6.02 -6.96
C CYS A 50 -11.63 -7.03 -7.98
N LYS A 51 -12.48 -6.58 -8.92
CA LYS A 51 -13.00 -7.44 -10.00
C LYS A 51 -12.03 -7.58 -11.17
N SER A 52 -11.27 -6.52 -11.45
CA SER A 52 -10.43 -6.42 -12.65
C SER A 52 -9.00 -6.92 -12.46
N PHE A 53 -8.52 -6.93 -11.23
CA PHE A 53 -7.13 -7.26 -10.92
C PHE A 53 -7.05 -8.29 -9.80
N ASP A 54 -6.12 -9.23 -9.94
CA ASP A 54 -5.73 -10.14 -8.89
C ASP A 54 -4.99 -9.40 -7.76
N THR A 55 -5.03 -9.94 -6.54
CA THR A 55 -4.26 -9.45 -5.40
C THR A 55 -2.75 -9.47 -5.64
N ASP A 56 -2.27 -10.38 -6.49
CA ASP A 56 -0.87 -10.54 -6.86
C ASP A 56 -0.43 -9.67 -8.03
N TYR A 57 -1.35 -8.87 -8.59
CA TYR A 57 -1.06 -8.00 -9.73
C TYR A 57 0.19 -7.14 -9.54
N ASN A 58 0.32 -6.49 -8.40
CA ASN A 58 1.49 -5.66 -8.11
C ASN A 58 2.77 -6.47 -8.03
N PHE A 59 2.73 -7.63 -7.41
CA PHE A 59 3.89 -8.51 -7.29
C PHE A 59 4.36 -8.97 -8.68
N ILE A 60 3.43 -9.45 -9.50
CA ILE A 60 3.72 -9.94 -10.84
C ILE A 60 4.32 -8.85 -11.74
N ASN A 61 3.80 -7.62 -11.65
CA ASN A 61 4.15 -6.56 -12.60
C ASN A 61 5.28 -5.64 -12.13
N PHE A 62 5.53 -5.54 -10.82
CA PHE A 62 6.44 -4.53 -10.27
C PHE A 62 7.57 -5.10 -9.39
N ARG A 63 7.60 -6.42 -9.12
CA ARG A 63 8.63 -7.01 -8.24
C ARG A 63 10.04 -6.77 -8.76
N ASP A 64 10.28 -7.01 -10.03
CA ASP A 64 11.61 -6.81 -10.63
C ASP A 64 12.05 -5.35 -10.55
N LYS A 65 11.12 -4.43 -10.75
CA LYS A 65 11.38 -2.98 -10.59
C LYS A 65 11.69 -2.62 -9.15
N GLN A 66 10.94 -3.17 -8.19
CA GLN A 66 11.21 -2.98 -6.77
C GLN A 66 12.64 -3.40 -6.42
N VAL A 67 13.04 -4.61 -6.84
CA VAL A 67 14.38 -5.14 -6.57
C VAL A 67 15.46 -4.21 -7.14
N LYS A 68 15.27 -3.73 -8.38
CA LYS A 68 16.20 -2.79 -9.01
C LYS A 68 16.31 -1.48 -8.24
N VAL A 69 15.18 -0.85 -7.92
CA VAL A 69 15.14 0.42 -7.16
C VAL A 69 15.73 0.23 -5.76
N CYS A 70 15.41 -0.85 -5.07
CA CYS A 70 15.97 -1.13 -3.76
C CYS A 70 17.48 -1.31 -3.80
N LYS A 71 18.01 -1.95 -4.85
CA LYS A 71 19.46 -2.09 -5.07
C LYS A 71 20.12 -0.72 -5.31
N GLU A 72 19.51 0.15 -6.10
CA GLU A 72 20.01 1.52 -6.36
C GLU A 72 20.04 2.38 -5.09
N LEU A 73 19.04 2.19 -4.20
CA LEU A 73 18.94 2.88 -2.92
C LEU A 73 19.74 2.20 -1.78
N ASN A 74 20.41 1.09 -2.06
CA ASN A 74 21.13 0.29 -1.04
C ASN A 74 20.23 -0.14 0.14
N ILE A 75 18.99 -0.56 -0.16
CA ILE A 75 18.02 -1.07 0.81
C ILE A 75 17.50 -2.43 0.37
N GLU A 76 16.85 -3.17 1.29
CA GLU A 76 16.28 -4.48 0.99
C GLU A 76 14.84 -4.37 0.48
N PRO A 77 14.42 -5.19 -0.50
CA PRO A 77 13.04 -5.22 -0.93
C PRO A 77 12.15 -5.90 0.14
N SER A 78 11.02 -5.28 0.48
CA SER A 78 10.03 -5.91 1.35
C SER A 78 9.09 -6.83 0.57
N ASP A 79 8.27 -7.62 1.28
CA ASP A 79 7.22 -8.44 0.65
C ASP A 79 6.16 -7.59 -0.06
N SER A 80 5.91 -6.38 0.43
CA SER A 80 5.03 -5.43 -0.26
C SER A 80 5.83 -4.63 -1.28
N VAL A 81 5.49 -4.80 -2.56
CA VAL A 81 6.22 -4.24 -3.71
C VAL A 81 6.46 -2.73 -3.63
N ILE A 82 5.57 -1.99 -2.99
CA ILE A 82 5.67 -0.53 -2.86
C ILE A 82 6.61 -0.04 -1.75
N PHE A 83 7.27 -0.96 -1.03
CA PHE A 83 8.19 -0.62 0.05
C PHE A 83 9.55 -1.28 -0.11
N GLY A 84 10.59 -0.57 0.36
CA GLY A 84 11.88 -1.13 0.71
C GLY A 84 12.12 -1.04 2.21
N LEU A 85 13.10 -1.78 2.71
CA LEU A 85 13.52 -1.85 4.10
C LEU A 85 14.96 -1.33 4.21
N ALA A 86 15.15 -0.17 4.80
CA ALA A 86 16.45 0.33 5.19
C ALA A 86 16.78 -0.10 6.62
N LYS A 87 18.04 -0.36 6.92
CA LYS A 87 18.47 -0.62 8.30
C LYS A 87 18.27 0.63 9.16
N SER A 88 18.07 0.46 10.47
CA SER A 88 17.81 1.58 11.38
C SER A 88 18.97 2.58 11.51
N ASP A 89 20.17 2.18 11.13
CA ASP A 89 21.39 3.02 11.09
C ASP A 89 21.59 3.75 9.74
N HIS A 90 20.66 3.62 8.81
CA HIS A 90 20.74 4.25 7.50
C HIS A 90 20.33 5.73 7.61
N GLU A 91 21.32 6.62 7.64
CA GLU A 91 21.14 8.06 7.88
C GLU A 91 20.17 8.74 6.91
N GLU A 92 20.20 8.36 5.62
CA GLU A 92 19.36 8.95 4.56
C GLU A 92 17.86 8.71 4.79
N PHE A 93 17.49 7.63 5.51
CA PHE A 93 16.10 7.24 5.74
C PHE A 93 15.63 7.42 7.18
N GLY A 94 16.32 8.22 7.99
CA GLY A 94 15.98 8.51 9.38
C GLY A 94 14.55 9.05 9.57
N ASP A 95 14.03 9.83 8.63
CA ASP A 95 12.66 10.36 8.65
C ASP A 95 11.58 9.26 8.58
N TYR A 96 11.95 8.05 8.16
CA TYR A 96 11.06 6.88 8.12
C TYR A 96 11.12 6.02 9.37
N ASP A 97 11.85 6.45 10.40
CA ASP A 97 11.93 5.75 11.68
C ASP A 97 10.55 5.65 12.34
N ARG A 98 10.22 4.43 12.76
CA ARG A 98 8.99 4.10 13.48
C ARG A 98 9.25 3.24 14.72
N GLY A 99 10.46 3.30 15.24
CA GLY A 99 10.88 2.57 16.44
C GLY A 99 11.16 1.07 16.22
N GLY A 100 11.38 0.65 14.97
CA GLY A 100 11.73 -0.74 14.63
C GLY A 100 13.20 -0.92 14.26
N SER A 101 13.61 -2.17 13.98
CA SER A 101 14.96 -2.50 13.51
C SER A 101 15.22 -2.07 12.05
N HIS A 102 14.18 -1.70 11.32
CA HIS A 102 14.25 -1.26 9.93
C HIS A 102 13.28 -0.10 9.68
N HIS A 103 13.70 0.84 8.86
CA HIS A 103 12.85 1.88 8.33
C HIS A 103 12.11 1.37 7.09
N ARG A 104 10.79 1.52 7.06
CA ARG A 104 9.97 1.14 5.90
C ARG A 104 9.85 2.31 4.94
N VAL A 105 10.67 2.31 3.90
CA VAL A 105 10.74 3.35 2.87
C VAL A 105 9.69 3.13 1.79
N CYS A 106 8.86 4.13 1.51
CA CYS A 106 7.88 4.06 0.42
C CYS A 106 8.56 4.41 -0.91
N ILE A 107 8.65 3.44 -1.81
CA ILE A 107 9.26 3.58 -3.14
C ILE A 107 8.23 3.64 -4.28
N SER A 108 6.94 3.77 -3.95
CA SER A 108 5.85 3.73 -4.95
C SER A 108 6.01 4.77 -6.06
N LYS A 109 6.53 5.94 -5.77
CA LYS A 109 6.79 6.98 -6.80
C LYS A 109 7.84 6.54 -7.82
N LEU A 110 8.88 5.85 -7.37
CA LEU A 110 9.97 5.37 -8.23
C LEU A 110 9.54 4.21 -9.13
N LEU A 111 8.51 3.47 -8.73
CA LEU A 111 7.94 2.40 -9.56
C LEU A 111 7.12 2.92 -10.75
N GLY A 112 6.55 4.12 -10.64
CA GLY A 112 5.74 4.75 -11.69
C GLY A 112 6.54 5.50 -12.74
N ASP A 113 7.72 6.03 -12.40
CA ASP A 113 8.57 6.86 -13.27
C ASP A 113 9.39 6.04 -14.28
N CYS A 114 9.01 4.82 -14.58
CA CYS A 114 9.77 3.89 -15.43
C CYS A 114 9.90 4.25 -16.91
N ASN A 115 9.55 5.47 -17.30
CA ASN A 115 9.92 6.02 -18.60
C ASN A 115 11.23 6.86 -18.56
N LYS A 116 11.97 6.85 -17.45
CA LYS A 116 13.21 7.61 -17.26
C LYS A 116 14.42 6.78 -16.81
N LEU A 117 14.32 5.45 -16.95
CA LEU A 117 15.47 4.56 -16.73
C LEU A 117 15.81 3.82 -18.02
#